data_4f8f399d9d167481aadd5b767f3c0a7b
#
_entry.id   4f8f399d9d167481aadd5b767f3c0a7b
#
_cell.length_a   1.000
_cell.length_b   1.000
_cell.length_c   1.000
_cell.angle_alpha   90.00
_cell.angle_beta   90.00
_cell.angle_gamma   90.00
#
_symmetry.space_group_name_H-M   'P 1'
#
loop_
_entity.id
_entity.type
_entity.pdbx_description
1 polymer ?
#
loop_
_entity_poly.entity_id
_entity_poly.type
_entity_poly.pdbx_seq_one_letter_code
_entity_poly.pdbx_strand_id
1 'polypeptide(L)'
;MGCAGGLKTGNVMRKILAATAMTLLGFGCSTAWAAPPDTSSMPQLDLPQATPAEVVTPGPVFAFTATAASDYIFRGISQTENAAAVFGSGRVSYDNFYAGVGAENVNFHNSTNAEYDLSVGWTPVVHGFRFDIGAVRYGYIDQPAHTEIDTVEFKGVVLHDFGPATLSAAVFYSGNYFGTHRDDVYVEERGAYRITPKLSISGAVGERQGQSQPTRMNWNGGATYAFTKHVALDLRYADTDQHDLGKTYGSHFTAAIKAAF
;
A
#
# COMPACT_ATOMS: atom_id res chain seq x y z
N MET A 1 -24.01 17.52 29.75
CA MET A 1 -22.58 17.52 30.10
C MET A 1 -21.87 16.82 28.97
N GLY A 2 -21.23 17.61 28.10
CA GLY A 2 -20.56 17.11 26.89
C GLY A 2 -19.14 16.70 27.23
N CYS A 3 -18.72 15.53 26.81
CA CYS A 3 -17.31 15.17 26.69
C CYS A 3 -16.94 15.18 25.20
N ALA A 4 -16.31 16.26 24.78
CA ALA A 4 -15.62 16.31 23.49
C ALA A 4 -14.32 15.52 23.63
N GLY A 5 -14.28 14.29 23.09
CA GLY A 5 -13.06 13.52 22.88
C GLY A 5 -12.28 14.09 21.70
N GLY A 6 -11.42 15.06 21.96
CA GLY A 6 -10.49 15.56 20.95
C GLY A 6 -9.49 14.48 20.56
N LEU A 7 -9.38 14.19 19.26
CA LEU A 7 -8.32 13.34 18.70
C LEU A 7 -6.94 13.82 19.21
N LYS A 8 -6.17 12.91 19.80
CA LYS A 8 -4.77 13.17 20.17
C LYS A 8 -3.84 13.10 18.95
N THR A 9 -4.18 13.81 17.89
CA THR A 9 -3.41 13.88 16.64
C THR A 9 -2.02 14.52 16.83
N GLY A 10 -1.85 15.32 17.88
CA GLY A 10 -0.59 16.03 18.14
C GLY A 10 0.60 15.13 18.52
N ASN A 11 0.34 13.91 19.03
CA ASN A 11 1.43 13.02 19.46
C ASN A 11 1.98 12.14 18.32
N VAL A 12 1.13 11.81 17.34
CA VAL A 12 1.53 11.03 16.15
C VAL A 12 2.39 11.89 15.23
N MET A 13 1.96 13.11 14.95
CA MET A 13 2.70 14.04 14.11
C MET A 13 4.07 14.43 14.72
N ARG A 14 4.19 14.50 16.05
CA ARG A 14 5.47 14.72 16.73
C ARG A 14 6.42 13.51 16.67
N LYS A 15 5.90 12.29 16.72
CA LYS A 15 6.71 11.06 16.58
C LYS A 15 7.20 10.85 15.14
N ILE A 16 6.35 11.12 14.15
CA ILE A 16 6.70 11.06 12.73
C ILE A 16 7.79 12.10 12.39
N LEU A 17 7.64 13.35 12.85
CA LEU A 17 8.64 14.41 12.64
C LEU A 17 9.98 14.13 13.34
N ALA A 18 10.00 13.39 14.44
CA ALA A 18 11.24 13.04 15.14
C ALA A 18 12.03 11.92 14.45
N ALA A 19 11.37 11.00 13.78
CA ALA A 19 12.02 9.93 13.02
C ALA A 19 12.62 10.45 11.70
N THR A 20 11.96 11.40 11.05
CA THR A 20 12.39 11.95 9.74
C THR A 20 13.59 12.90 9.84
N ALA A 21 13.89 13.44 11.02
CA ALA A 21 14.96 14.42 11.19
C ALA A 21 16.38 13.82 11.25
N MET A 22 16.55 12.50 11.27
CA MET A 22 17.84 11.86 11.53
C MET A 22 18.60 11.34 10.29
N THR A 23 18.09 11.53 9.07
CA THR A 23 18.70 10.92 7.87
C THR A 23 18.91 11.87 6.68
N LEU A 24 19.11 13.15 6.89
CA LEU A 24 19.44 14.11 5.83
C LEU A 24 20.92 14.49 5.85
N LEU A 25 21.81 13.63 5.32
CA LEU A 25 23.14 14.02 4.85
C LEU A 25 23.45 13.32 3.54
N GLY A 26 23.67 14.14 2.54
CA GLY A 26 23.76 13.99 1.12
C GLY A 26 24.63 12.90 0.51
N PHE A 27 24.30 12.58 -0.74
CA PHE A 27 25.20 12.48 -1.89
C PHE A 27 24.36 12.40 -3.17
N GLY A 28 24.63 13.30 -4.11
CA GLY A 28 24.00 13.28 -5.42
C GLY A 28 24.73 12.38 -6.40
N CYS A 29 23.99 11.70 -7.23
CA CYS A 29 24.24 11.49 -8.66
C CYS A 29 23.06 10.75 -9.30
N SER A 30 22.57 11.29 -10.40
CA SER A 30 21.38 10.86 -11.12
C SER A 30 21.69 9.72 -12.09
N THR A 31 21.02 8.59 -11.97
CA THR A 31 20.63 7.73 -13.08
C THR A 31 19.28 7.10 -12.76
N ALA A 32 18.26 7.46 -13.56
CA ALA A 32 16.90 6.99 -13.38
C ALA A 32 16.78 5.48 -13.65
N TRP A 33 16.28 4.74 -12.67
CA TRP A 33 15.91 3.33 -12.84
C TRP A 33 14.60 3.05 -12.10
N ALA A 34 13.75 2.24 -12.75
CA ALA A 34 12.47 1.86 -12.24
C ALA A 34 12.58 1.17 -10.87
N ALA A 35 11.83 1.65 -9.87
CA ALA A 35 11.68 0.95 -8.61
C ALA A 35 10.94 -0.38 -8.84
N PRO A 36 11.31 -1.47 -8.14
CA PRO A 36 10.60 -2.73 -8.27
C PRO A 36 9.17 -2.58 -7.75
N PRO A 37 8.23 -3.38 -8.27
CA PRO A 37 6.87 -3.42 -7.77
C PRO A 37 6.86 -3.78 -6.28
N ASP A 38 6.18 -2.98 -5.50
CA ASP A 38 5.99 -3.22 -4.08
C ASP A 38 4.76 -4.09 -3.86
N THR A 39 4.93 -5.20 -3.16
CA THR A 39 3.88 -6.17 -2.83
C THR A 39 3.46 -6.09 -1.37
N SER A 40 3.69 -4.97 -0.67
CA SER A 40 3.22 -4.84 0.70
C SER A 40 1.73 -4.54 0.75
N SER A 41 1.01 -5.44 1.33
CA SER A 41 -0.25 -5.36 2.07
C SER A 41 -1.31 -4.32 1.67
N MET A 42 -1.46 -4.04 0.41
CA MET A 42 -2.62 -3.39 -0.19
C MET A 42 -2.74 -3.91 -1.61
N PRO A 43 -3.93 -3.99 -2.21
CA PRO A 43 -4.02 -3.93 -3.65
C PRO A 43 -3.35 -2.61 -4.03
N GLN A 44 -2.04 -2.68 -4.25
CA GLN A 44 -1.29 -1.50 -4.64
C GLN A 44 -1.69 -1.16 -6.05
N LEU A 45 -2.42 -0.09 -6.15
CA LEU A 45 -2.32 0.73 -7.33
C LEU A 45 -0.84 1.13 -7.41
N ASP A 46 -0.13 0.46 -8.30
CA ASP A 46 1.27 0.77 -8.54
C ASP A 46 1.41 2.28 -8.70
N LEU A 47 2.09 2.94 -7.75
CA LEU A 47 2.53 4.29 -7.99
C LEU A 47 3.32 4.26 -9.31
N PRO A 48 3.04 5.15 -10.27
CA PRO A 48 3.72 5.12 -11.54
C PRO A 48 5.21 5.13 -11.27
N GLN A 49 5.88 4.05 -11.66
CA GLN A 49 7.33 4.05 -11.69
C GLN A 49 7.72 5.17 -12.64
N ALA A 50 8.58 6.08 -12.19
CA ALA A 50 9.14 7.07 -13.09
C ALA A 50 9.94 6.30 -14.15
N THR A 51 9.33 6.05 -15.29
CA THR A 51 10.05 5.74 -16.52
C THR A 51 11.01 6.90 -16.78
N PRO A 52 12.25 6.63 -17.25
CA PRO A 52 13.10 7.69 -17.80
C PRO A 52 12.26 8.47 -18.79
N ALA A 53 12.46 9.79 -18.87
CA ALA A 53 11.72 10.68 -19.76
C ALA A 53 11.71 10.12 -21.21
N GLU A 54 10.83 9.19 -21.45
CA GLU A 54 10.43 8.81 -22.79
C GLU A 54 9.56 9.93 -23.33
N VAL A 55 9.76 10.27 -24.58
CA VAL A 55 8.98 11.26 -25.33
C VAL A 55 7.51 11.06 -25.00
N VAL A 56 6.97 12.00 -24.21
CA VAL A 56 5.57 11.96 -23.77
C VAL A 56 4.71 12.04 -25.01
N THR A 57 4.19 10.90 -25.44
CA THR A 57 3.10 10.87 -26.41
C THR A 57 1.90 11.47 -25.69
N PRO A 58 1.30 12.57 -26.18
CA PRO A 58 0.14 13.16 -25.54
C PRO A 58 -1.05 12.19 -25.65
N GLY A 59 -1.35 11.46 -24.59
CA GLY A 59 -2.45 10.50 -24.54
C GLY A 59 -2.51 9.73 -23.21
N PRO A 60 -3.63 9.05 -22.95
CA PRO A 60 -3.76 8.22 -21.75
C PRO A 60 -2.79 7.02 -21.80
N VAL A 61 -2.17 6.72 -20.65
CA VAL A 61 -1.34 5.53 -20.43
C VAL A 61 -2.15 4.50 -19.68
N PHE A 62 -2.14 3.25 -20.16
CA PHE A 62 -2.81 2.12 -19.52
C PHE A 62 -1.76 1.19 -18.93
N ALA A 63 -2.04 0.69 -17.72
CA ALA A 63 -1.22 -0.31 -17.05
C ALA A 63 -2.14 -1.42 -16.51
N PHE A 64 -1.67 -2.66 -16.57
CA PHE A 64 -2.40 -3.82 -16.06
C PHE A 64 -1.46 -4.68 -15.23
N THR A 65 -1.97 -5.24 -14.13
CA THR A 65 -1.23 -6.21 -13.33
C THR A 65 -2.04 -7.45 -13.04
N ALA A 66 -1.35 -8.59 -12.91
CA ALA A 66 -1.90 -9.82 -12.38
C ALA A 66 -0.91 -10.41 -11.38
N THR A 67 -1.39 -10.82 -10.22
CA THR A 67 -0.55 -11.40 -9.16
C THR A 67 -1.18 -12.69 -8.65
N ALA A 68 -0.36 -13.72 -8.45
CA ALA A 68 -0.70 -14.91 -7.68
C ALA A 68 0.21 -14.96 -6.46
N ALA A 69 -0.37 -15.03 -5.27
CA ALA A 69 0.34 -15.05 -4.00
C ALA A 69 -0.08 -16.23 -3.12
N SER A 70 0.79 -16.63 -2.21
CA SER A 70 0.46 -17.67 -1.22
C SER A 70 -0.52 -17.19 -0.15
N ASP A 71 -0.68 -15.87 0.02
CA ASP A 71 -1.59 -15.24 0.98
C ASP A 71 -1.81 -13.78 0.58
N TYR A 72 -2.97 -13.20 0.95
CA TYR A 72 -3.24 -11.76 0.84
C TYR A 72 -3.07 -11.11 2.22
N ILE A 73 -2.02 -10.32 2.38
CA ILE A 73 -1.75 -9.59 3.63
C ILE A 73 -2.11 -8.12 3.48
N PHE A 74 -3.07 -7.64 4.26
CA PHE A 74 -3.45 -6.22 4.34
C PHE A 74 -3.06 -5.64 5.69
N ARG A 75 -2.11 -4.71 5.72
CA ARG A 75 -1.61 -4.08 6.97
C ARG A 75 -1.25 -5.11 8.04
N GLY A 76 -0.53 -6.17 7.62
CA GLY A 76 -0.07 -7.25 8.48
C GLY A 76 -1.11 -8.34 8.80
N ILE A 77 -2.33 -8.27 8.25
CA ILE A 77 -3.40 -9.24 8.52
C ILE A 77 -3.72 -10.03 7.25
N SER A 78 -3.78 -11.36 7.36
CA SER A 78 -4.26 -12.20 6.26
C SER A 78 -5.73 -11.97 5.97
N GLN A 79 -6.05 -11.72 4.70
CA GLN A 79 -7.41 -11.55 4.18
C GLN A 79 -7.95 -12.83 3.53
N THR A 80 -7.12 -13.86 3.39
CA THR A 80 -7.47 -15.15 2.77
C THR A 80 -7.31 -16.32 3.72
N GLU A 81 -7.27 -16.09 5.05
CA GLU A 81 -7.09 -17.16 6.04
C GLU A 81 -5.80 -17.96 5.86
N ASN A 82 -4.72 -17.28 5.51
CA ASN A 82 -3.42 -17.88 5.18
C ASN A 82 -3.48 -18.82 3.95
N ALA A 83 -4.40 -18.58 3.04
CA ALA A 83 -4.58 -19.32 1.81
C ALA A 83 -4.23 -18.47 0.57
N ALA A 84 -4.09 -19.13 -0.57
CA ALA A 84 -3.69 -18.49 -1.81
C ALA A 84 -4.62 -17.36 -2.24
N ALA A 85 -4.01 -16.32 -2.78
CA ALA A 85 -4.68 -15.14 -3.31
C ALA A 85 -4.32 -14.89 -4.77
N VAL A 86 -5.28 -14.36 -5.53
CA VAL A 86 -5.07 -13.85 -6.88
C VAL A 86 -5.58 -12.43 -6.95
N PHE A 87 -4.86 -11.58 -7.67
CA PHE A 87 -5.17 -10.16 -7.84
C PHE A 87 -5.13 -9.81 -9.33
N GLY A 88 -6.02 -8.96 -9.76
CA GLY A 88 -5.99 -8.32 -11.06
C GLY A 88 -6.22 -6.84 -10.92
N SER A 89 -5.47 -5.99 -11.62
CA SER A 89 -5.74 -4.55 -11.62
C SER A 89 -5.53 -3.91 -12.99
N GLY A 90 -6.23 -2.81 -13.22
CA GLY A 90 -6.07 -1.94 -14.35
C GLY A 90 -6.05 -0.48 -13.92
N ARG A 91 -5.21 0.32 -14.58
CA ARG A 91 -5.10 1.75 -14.33
C ARG A 91 -5.02 2.51 -15.63
N VAL A 92 -5.68 3.65 -15.72
CA VAL A 92 -5.48 4.66 -16.74
C VAL A 92 -4.93 5.92 -16.10
N SER A 93 -3.91 6.50 -16.71
CA SER A 93 -3.30 7.77 -16.28
C SER A 93 -3.27 8.76 -17.43
N TYR A 94 -3.55 10.03 -17.14
CA TYR A 94 -3.45 11.14 -18.08
C TYR A 94 -2.91 12.35 -17.33
N ASP A 95 -1.81 12.92 -17.83
CA ASP A 95 -1.00 13.89 -17.11
C ASP A 95 -0.64 13.36 -15.70
N ASN A 96 -1.01 14.09 -14.66
CA ASN A 96 -0.80 13.68 -13.26
C ASN A 96 -2.03 13.03 -12.63
N PHE A 97 -3.12 12.80 -13.38
CA PHE A 97 -4.34 12.17 -12.84
C PHE A 97 -4.40 10.70 -13.20
N TYR A 98 -5.06 9.92 -12.35
CA TYR A 98 -5.34 8.53 -12.64
C TYR A 98 -6.70 8.07 -12.13
N ALA A 99 -7.18 7.00 -12.75
CA ALA A 99 -8.25 6.15 -12.24
C ALA A 99 -7.82 4.69 -12.35
N GLY A 100 -8.20 3.87 -11.40
CA GLY A 100 -7.84 2.45 -11.37
C GLY A 100 -8.96 1.60 -10.79
N VAL A 101 -8.88 0.31 -11.14
CA VAL A 101 -9.75 -0.76 -10.65
C VAL A 101 -8.88 -1.96 -10.28
N GLY A 102 -9.21 -2.60 -9.16
CA GLY A 102 -8.60 -3.85 -8.69
C GLY A 102 -9.68 -4.87 -8.35
N ALA A 103 -9.32 -6.15 -8.30
CA ALA A 103 -10.13 -7.21 -7.74
C ALA A 103 -9.24 -8.36 -7.25
N GLU A 104 -9.62 -8.95 -6.13
CA GLU A 104 -8.95 -10.06 -5.47
C GLU A 104 -9.93 -10.95 -4.71
N ASN A 105 -9.52 -12.19 -4.45
CA ASN A 105 -10.27 -13.06 -3.56
C ASN A 105 -9.94 -12.78 -2.10
N VAL A 106 -10.95 -12.86 -1.25
CA VAL A 106 -10.84 -12.80 0.21
C VAL A 106 -11.55 -14.00 0.85
N ASN A 107 -11.27 -14.26 2.13
CA ASN A 107 -11.99 -15.25 2.94
C ASN A 107 -12.09 -14.74 4.38
N PHE A 108 -13.28 -14.30 4.78
CA PHE A 108 -13.55 -13.79 6.12
C PHE A 108 -14.37 -14.77 6.99
N HIS A 109 -14.32 -16.08 6.67
CA HIS A 109 -15.13 -17.12 7.32
C HIS A 109 -16.65 -16.87 7.24
N ASN A 110 -17.09 -16.14 6.22
CA ASN A 110 -18.50 -15.89 5.93
C ASN A 110 -18.72 -15.99 4.41
N SER A 111 -19.81 -15.46 3.88
CA SER A 111 -20.10 -15.49 2.45
C SER A 111 -19.23 -14.53 1.63
N THR A 112 -18.55 -13.57 2.22
CA THR A 112 -17.69 -12.60 1.52
C THR A 112 -16.48 -13.32 0.93
N ASN A 113 -16.35 -13.29 -0.40
CA ASN A 113 -15.37 -14.11 -1.11
C ASN A 113 -14.52 -13.32 -2.12
N ALA A 114 -14.88 -12.08 -2.41
CA ALA A 114 -14.10 -11.19 -3.27
C ALA A 114 -14.17 -9.74 -2.79
N GLU A 115 -13.09 -9.03 -3.05
CA GLU A 115 -12.93 -7.59 -2.89
C GLU A 115 -12.72 -6.95 -4.24
N TYR A 116 -13.21 -5.74 -4.44
CA TYR A 116 -12.90 -4.90 -5.58
C TYR A 116 -12.57 -3.50 -5.14
N ASP A 117 -11.61 -2.89 -5.83
CA ASP A 117 -11.11 -1.55 -5.52
C ASP A 117 -11.39 -0.59 -6.65
N LEU A 118 -11.83 0.60 -6.29
CA LEU A 118 -11.93 1.74 -7.20
C LEU A 118 -11.07 2.87 -6.66
N SER A 119 -10.20 3.41 -7.48
CA SER A 119 -9.30 4.45 -7.05
C SER A 119 -9.23 5.61 -8.03
N VAL A 120 -8.99 6.78 -7.51
CA VAL A 120 -8.70 8.00 -8.27
C VAL A 120 -7.63 8.80 -7.52
N GLY A 121 -6.81 9.56 -8.27
CA GLY A 121 -5.82 10.39 -7.61
C GLY A 121 -5.08 11.32 -8.56
N TRP A 122 -4.22 12.11 -7.94
CA TRP A 122 -3.35 13.09 -8.55
C TRP A 122 -1.92 12.90 -8.06
N THR A 123 -0.96 12.78 -8.99
CA THR A 123 0.42 12.38 -8.72
C THR A 123 1.43 13.43 -9.19
N PRO A 124 1.44 14.65 -8.61
CA PRO A 124 2.39 15.69 -9.01
C PRO A 124 3.81 15.37 -8.57
N VAL A 125 4.77 15.92 -9.33
CA VAL A 125 6.19 15.91 -8.96
C VAL A 125 6.63 17.34 -8.66
N VAL A 126 7.15 17.58 -7.46
CA VAL A 126 7.61 18.89 -7.01
C VAL A 126 9.00 18.75 -6.40
N HIS A 127 10.00 19.41 -6.98
CA HIS A 127 11.40 19.37 -6.53
C HIS A 127 11.96 17.95 -6.31
N GLY A 128 11.58 16.99 -7.19
CA GLY A 128 12.02 15.61 -7.11
C GLY A 128 11.20 14.74 -6.12
N PHE A 129 10.33 15.33 -5.32
CA PHE A 129 9.36 14.60 -4.53
C PHE A 129 8.16 14.24 -5.39
N ARG A 130 7.74 12.99 -5.34
CA ARG A 130 6.50 12.51 -5.97
C ARG A 130 5.43 12.42 -4.90
N PHE A 131 4.24 12.90 -5.23
CA PHE A 131 3.08 12.82 -4.34
C PHE A 131 2.02 11.93 -4.97
N ASP A 132 1.19 11.28 -4.15
CA ASP A 132 -0.06 10.66 -4.56
C ASP A 132 -1.15 11.08 -3.59
N ILE A 133 -2.06 11.92 -4.06
CA ILE A 133 -3.19 12.42 -3.29
C ILE A 133 -4.45 11.89 -3.95
N GLY A 134 -5.22 11.09 -3.23
CA GLY A 134 -6.34 10.39 -3.86
C GLY A 134 -7.30 9.76 -2.87
N ALA A 135 -8.16 8.93 -3.42
CA ALA A 135 -9.10 8.11 -2.67
C ALA A 135 -9.14 6.70 -3.26
N VAL A 136 -9.38 5.73 -2.40
CA VAL A 136 -9.67 4.35 -2.76
C VAL A 136 -10.95 3.92 -2.06
N ARG A 137 -11.84 3.24 -2.80
CA ARG A 137 -12.99 2.54 -2.25
C ARG A 137 -12.71 1.05 -2.33
N TYR A 138 -12.79 0.39 -1.18
CA TYR A 138 -12.81 -1.06 -1.03
C TYR A 138 -14.27 -1.49 -0.98
N GLY A 139 -14.66 -2.38 -1.86
CA GLY A 139 -16.02 -2.94 -1.92
C GLY A 139 -15.95 -4.46 -1.89
N TYR A 140 -16.93 -5.10 -1.28
CA TYR A 140 -16.93 -6.53 -1.06
C TYR A 140 -18.14 -7.21 -1.69
N ILE A 141 -17.95 -8.42 -2.22
CA ILE A 141 -18.98 -9.23 -2.87
C ILE A 141 -19.46 -10.29 -1.89
N ASP A 142 -20.76 -10.60 -1.95
CA ASP A 142 -21.43 -11.61 -1.13
C ASP A 142 -21.35 -11.35 0.38
N GLN A 143 -21.37 -10.07 0.77
CA GLN A 143 -21.44 -9.69 2.18
C GLN A 143 -22.69 -10.31 2.85
N PRO A 144 -22.59 -10.80 4.10
CA PRO A 144 -23.76 -11.27 4.84
C PRO A 144 -24.83 -10.18 4.96
N ALA A 145 -26.09 -10.56 4.99
CA ALA A 145 -27.19 -9.61 5.15
C ALA A 145 -27.00 -8.73 6.40
N HIS A 146 -27.23 -7.44 6.25
CA HIS A 146 -27.03 -6.41 7.29
C HIS A 146 -25.58 -6.19 7.74
N THR A 147 -24.60 -6.67 6.99
CA THR A 147 -23.18 -6.43 7.23
C THR A 147 -22.64 -5.64 6.05
N GLU A 148 -22.33 -4.38 6.24
CA GLU A 148 -21.73 -3.54 5.19
C GLU A 148 -20.32 -3.14 5.65
N ILE A 149 -19.32 -3.72 5.02
CA ILE A 149 -17.91 -3.45 5.30
C ILE A 149 -17.21 -2.64 4.20
N ASP A 150 -17.96 -2.16 3.21
CA ASP A 150 -17.42 -1.24 2.21
C ASP A 150 -16.84 0.00 2.89
N THR A 151 -15.69 0.45 2.43
CA THR A 151 -15.06 1.64 2.98
C THR A 151 -14.45 2.52 1.90
N VAL A 152 -14.29 3.80 2.22
CA VAL A 152 -13.52 4.75 1.42
C VAL A 152 -12.39 5.29 2.28
N GLU A 153 -11.17 5.23 1.76
CA GLU A 153 -10.01 5.86 2.35
C GLU A 153 -9.51 6.99 1.47
N PHE A 154 -9.27 8.15 2.07
CA PHE A 154 -8.51 9.24 1.47
C PHE A 154 -7.04 9.05 1.79
N LYS A 155 -6.16 9.19 0.79
CA LYS A 155 -4.73 8.98 0.96
C LYS A 155 -3.90 10.18 0.58
N GLY A 156 -2.79 10.33 1.30
CA GLY A 156 -1.70 11.22 0.95
C GLY A 156 -0.40 10.46 1.08
N VAL A 157 0.37 10.36 0.00
CA VAL A 157 1.68 9.70 -0.03
C VAL A 157 2.71 10.69 -0.55
N VAL A 158 3.89 10.67 0.03
CA VAL A 158 5.08 11.35 -0.49
C VAL A 158 6.21 10.36 -0.60
N LEU A 159 6.95 10.41 -1.70
CA LEU A 159 8.12 9.58 -1.89
C LEU A 159 9.24 10.34 -2.59
N HIS A 160 10.49 9.93 -2.33
CA HIS A 160 11.68 10.49 -2.95
C HIS A 160 12.76 9.43 -3.16
N ASP A 161 13.46 9.54 -4.31
CA ASP A 161 14.54 8.63 -4.65
C ASP A 161 15.90 9.24 -4.28
N PHE A 162 16.71 8.48 -3.56
CA PHE A 162 18.08 8.79 -3.16
C PHE A 162 19.04 7.80 -3.86
N GLY A 163 19.16 7.93 -5.18
CA GLY A 163 19.93 6.98 -5.99
C GLY A 163 19.30 5.58 -6.03
N PRO A 164 19.93 4.53 -5.44
CA PRO A 164 19.35 3.19 -5.41
C PRO A 164 18.30 3.01 -4.32
N ALA A 165 18.17 3.96 -3.39
CA ALA A 165 17.20 3.91 -2.29
C ALA A 165 15.97 4.76 -2.62
N THR A 166 14.79 4.27 -2.26
CA THR A 166 13.52 5.02 -2.26
C THR A 166 12.98 5.05 -0.84
N LEU A 167 12.57 6.22 -0.36
CA LEU A 167 11.84 6.37 0.90
C LEU A 167 10.46 6.96 0.64
N SER A 168 9.46 6.50 1.37
CA SER A 168 8.12 7.06 1.31
C SER A 168 7.44 7.10 2.66
N ALA A 169 6.49 8.04 2.80
CA ALA A 169 5.58 8.13 3.92
C ALA A 169 4.15 8.28 3.39
N ALA A 170 3.21 7.64 4.05
CA ALA A 170 1.81 7.63 3.66
C ALA A 170 0.89 7.87 4.85
N VAL A 171 -0.25 8.50 4.60
CA VAL A 171 -1.36 8.61 5.52
C VAL A 171 -2.65 8.24 4.80
N PHE A 172 -3.49 7.46 5.48
CA PHE A 172 -4.82 7.08 5.02
C PHE A 172 -5.83 7.44 6.09
N TYR A 173 -6.97 7.97 5.67
CA TYR A 173 -8.07 8.35 6.56
C TYR A 173 -9.38 7.78 6.03
N SER A 174 -10.15 7.15 6.89
CA SER A 174 -11.54 6.76 6.63
C SER A 174 -12.46 7.31 7.71
N GLY A 175 -13.62 7.86 7.34
CA GLY A 175 -14.68 8.24 8.27
C GLY A 175 -15.63 7.08 8.63
N ASN A 176 -15.52 5.96 7.91
CA ASN A 176 -16.27 4.73 8.18
C ASN A 176 -15.40 3.51 7.85
N TYR A 177 -14.49 3.17 8.77
CA TYR A 177 -13.52 2.11 8.56
C TYR A 177 -14.21 0.74 8.60
N PHE A 178 -14.33 0.11 7.42
CA PHE A 178 -14.89 -1.23 7.21
C PHE A 178 -16.19 -1.46 8.00
N GLY A 179 -17.17 -0.56 7.82
CA GLY A 179 -18.50 -0.67 8.44
C GLY A 179 -18.57 -0.37 9.93
N THR A 180 -17.48 0.07 10.57
CA THR A 180 -17.47 0.37 12.01
C THR A 180 -18.19 1.67 12.37
N HIS A 181 -18.55 2.51 11.39
CA HIS A 181 -19.10 3.85 11.56
C HIS A 181 -18.22 4.76 12.44
N ARG A 182 -16.89 4.56 12.38
CA ARG A 182 -15.91 5.31 13.16
C ARG A 182 -14.73 5.68 12.30
N ASP A 183 -14.12 6.79 12.70
CA ASP A 183 -12.91 7.30 12.07
C ASP A 183 -11.73 6.37 12.32
N ASP A 184 -10.88 6.30 11.31
CA ASP A 184 -9.62 5.57 11.35
C ASP A 184 -8.53 6.31 10.59
N VAL A 185 -7.32 6.29 11.12
CA VAL A 185 -6.12 6.82 10.49
C VAL A 185 -5.07 5.71 10.45
N TYR A 186 -4.51 5.45 9.29
CA TYR A 186 -3.33 4.61 9.12
C TYR A 186 -2.18 5.45 8.59
N VAL A 187 -1.01 5.31 9.21
CA VAL A 187 0.24 5.92 8.75
C VAL A 187 1.26 4.84 8.47
N GLU A 188 2.09 5.04 7.44
CA GLU A 188 3.09 4.07 7.04
C GLU A 188 4.36 4.78 6.57
N GLU A 189 5.51 4.24 6.96
CA GLU A 189 6.81 4.57 6.40
C GLU A 189 7.37 3.36 5.68
N ARG A 190 8.00 3.56 4.53
CA ARG A 190 8.51 2.51 3.66
C ARG A 190 9.86 2.87 3.10
N GLY A 191 10.71 1.86 3.00
CA GLY A 191 12.02 1.95 2.36
C GLY A 191 12.20 0.83 1.36
N ALA A 192 12.86 1.14 0.24
CA ALA A 192 13.31 0.15 -0.74
C ALA A 192 14.76 0.45 -1.14
N TYR A 193 15.52 -0.60 -1.46
CA TYR A 193 16.89 -0.48 -1.93
C TYR A 193 17.14 -1.45 -3.07
N ARG A 194 17.58 -0.92 -4.22
CA ARG A 194 17.94 -1.71 -5.40
C ARG A 194 19.39 -2.20 -5.28
N ILE A 195 19.55 -3.50 -5.03
CA ILE A 195 20.86 -4.16 -4.90
C ILE A 195 21.49 -4.37 -6.28
N THR A 196 20.70 -4.85 -7.24
CA THR A 196 21.11 -5.05 -8.64
C THR A 196 19.98 -4.61 -9.57
N PRO A 197 20.17 -4.58 -10.89
CA PRO A 197 19.07 -4.36 -11.83
C PRO A 197 17.87 -5.30 -11.71
N LYS A 198 18.06 -6.46 -11.10
CA LYS A 198 17.02 -7.48 -10.97
C LYS A 198 16.62 -7.79 -9.54
N LEU A 199 17.40 -7.34 -8.56
CA LEU A 199 17.17 -7.66 -7.15
C LEU A 199 17.03 -6.39 -6.32
N SER A 200 15.95 -6.30 -5.59
CA SER A 200 15.72 -5.26 -4.59
C SER A 200 15.23 -5.85 -3.27
N ILE A 201 15.44 -5.10 -2.21
CA ILE A 201 14.86 -5.36 -0.90
C ILE A 201 13.96 -4.17 -0.53
N SER A 202 12.91 -4.42 0.21
CA SER A 202 12.02 -3.38 0.72
C SER A 202 11.43 -3.77 2.06
N GLY A 203 10.93 -2.78 2.78
CA GLY A 203 10.21 -2.99 4.03
C GLY A 203 9.37 -1.79 4.37
N ALA A 204 8.39 -2.02 5.24
CA ALA A 204 7.50 -0.98 5.75
C ALA A 204 7.21 -1.21 7.22
N VAL A 205 6.88 -0.12 7.91
CA VAL A 205 6.28 -0.12 9.23
C VAL A 205 5.08 0.82 9.21
N GLY A 206 3.96 0.36 9.76
CA GLY A 206 2.73 1.14 9.80
C GLY A 206 2.07 1.08 11.16
N GLU A 207 1.30 2.12 11.46
CA GLU A 207 0.50 2.21 12.67
C GLU A 207 -0.92 2.62 12.31
N ARG A 208 -1.89 1.82 12.77
CA ARG A 208 -3.29 2.12 12.65
C ARG A 208 -3.82 2.67 13.96
N GLN A 209 -4.50 3.80 13.90
CA GLN A 209 -5.17 4.44 15.02
C GLN A 209 -6.64 4.64 14.70
N GLY A 210 -7.52 3.92 15.39
CA GLY A 210 -8.97 4.02 15.18
C GLY A 210 -9.73 4.13 16.50
N GLN A 211 -10.96 4.64 16.41
CA GLN A 211 -11.83 4.75 17.58
C GLN A 211 -12.53 3.44 17.93
N SER A 212 -12.57 2.48 17.00
CA SER A 212 -13.32 1.23 17.15
C SER A 212 -12.47 0.07 17.65
N GLN A 213 -11.15 0.15 17.54
CA GLN A 213 -10.23 -0.93 17.90
C GLN A 213 -8.95 -0.36 18.50
N PRO A 214 -8.16 -1.14 19.26
CA PRO A 214 -6.87 -0.71 19.76
C PRO A 214 -5.93 -0.25 18.63
N THR A 215 -5.00 0.63 18.98
CA THR A 215 -3.86 0.98 18.10
C THR A 215 -3.09 -0.29 17.76
N ARG A 216 -2.75 -0.45 16.49
CA ARG A 216 -2.02 -1.61 15.99
C ARG A 216 -0.85 -1.19 15.14
N MET A 217 0.28 -1.80 15.41
CA MET A 217 1.44 -1.72 14.54
C MET A 217 1.52 -2.95 13.64
N ASN A 218 2.04 -2.74 12.45
CA ASN A 218 2.41 -3.80 11.53
C ASN A 218 3.75 -3.46 10.86
N TRP A 219 4.46 -4.49 10.42
CA TRP A 219 5.71 -4.34 9.68
C TRP A 219 5.88 -5.46 8.67
N ASN A 220 6.65 -5.19 7.65
CA ASN A 220 7.02 -6.20 6.68
C ASN A 220 8.42 -5.94 6.13
N GLY A 221 9.03 -6.97 5.56
CA GLY A 221 10.29 -6.90 4.87
C GLY A 221 10.44 -8.04 3.89
N GLY A 222 10.99 -7.76 2.71
CA GLY A 222 11.08 -8.76 1.66
C GLY A 222 12.11 -8.43 0.59
N ALA A 223 12.21 -9.37 -0.36
CA ALA A 223 13.06 -9.26 -1.52
C ALA A 223 12.28 -9.57 -2.79
N THR A 224 12.46 -8.73 -3.81
CA THR A 224 11.85 -8.91 -5.13
C THR A 224 12.91 -9.20 -6.17
N TYR A 225 12.71 -10.24 -6.98
CA TYR A 225 13.57 -10.61 -8.10
C TYR A 225 12.82 -10.52 -9.43
N ALA A 226 13.27 -9.63 -10.32
CA ALA A 226 12.72 -9.46 -11.65
C ALA A 226 13.33 -10.49 -12.62
N PHE A 227 12.53 -11.47 -13.06
CA PHE A 227 12.94 -12.41 -14.11
C PHE A 227 13.05 -11.71 -15.46
N THR A 228 12.03 -10.91 -15.77
CA THR A 228 11.94 -10.10 -16.99
C THR A 228 11.49 -8.68 -16.63
N LYS A 229 11.32 -7.79 -17.62
CA LYS A 229 10.70 -6.48 -17.42
C LYS A 229 9.22 -6.54 -17.03
N HIS A 230 8.57 -7.70 -17.17
CA HIS A 230 7.14 -7.89 -16.92
C HIS A 230 6.85 -8.86 -15.80
N VAL A 231 7.79 -9.71 -15.38
CA VAL A 231 7.53 -10.78 -14.40
C VAL A 231 8.54 -10.72 -13.27
N ALA A 232 8.03 -10.70 -12.06
CA ALA A 232 8.83 -10.70 -10.83
C ALA A 232 8.31 -11.72 -9.81
N LEU A 233 9.21 -12.20 -8.94
CA LEU A 233 8.91 -12.96 -7.73
C LEU A 233 9.20 -12.06 -6.52
N ASP A 234 8.28 -12.01 -5.58
CA ASP A 234 8.47 -11.39 -4.27
C ASP A 234 8.39 -12.44 -3.17
N LEU A 235 9.34 -12.40 -2.24
CA LEU A 235 9.33 -13.18 -1.01
C LEU A 235 9.34 -12.22 0.17
N ARG A 236 8.33 -12.33 1.05
CA ARG A 236 8.10 -11.35 2.10
C ARG A 236 7.70 -11.97 3.42
N TYR A 237 8.21 -11.39 4.50
CA TYR A 237 7.73 -11.59 5.85
C TYR A 237 6.88 -10.39 6.27
N ALA A 238 5.73 -10.64 6.88
CA ALA A 238 4.85 -9.60 7.43
C ALA A 238 4.38 -10.02 8.83
N ASP A 239 4.11 -9.03 9.68
CA ASP A 239 3.73 -9.29 11.06
C ASP A 239 2.97 -8.11 11.68
N THR A 240 2.32 -8.35 12.85
CA THR A 240 1.65 -7.32 13.66
C THR A 240 2.01 -7.48 15.14
N ASP A 241 1.65 -6.49 15.94
CA ASP A 241 1.76 -6.55 17.41
C ASP A 241 0.49 -7.13 18.09
N GLN A 242 -0.45 -7.74 17.33
CA GLN A 242 -1.78 -8.17 17.81
C GLN A 242 -2.02 -9.68 17.61
N HIS A 243 -1.03 -10.52 17.90
CA HIS A 243 -1.12 -11.99 17.71
C HIS A 243 -2.24 -12.64 18.52
N ASP A 244 -2.63 -12.05 19.67
CA ASP A 244 -3.73 -12.49 20.51
C ASP A 244 -5.11 -12.43 19.86
N LEU A 245 -5.26 -11.67 18.76
CA LEU A 245 -6.49 -11.57 17.99
C LEU A 245 -6.73 -12.77 17.05
N GLY A 246 -5.76 -13.66 16.89
CA GLY A 246 -5.92 -14.88 16.12
C GLY A 246 -4.86 -15.11 15.05
N LYS A 247 -4.97 -16.23 14.34
CA LYS A 247 -3.95 -16.68 13.38
C LYS A 247 -3.73 -15.72 12.20
N THR A 248 -4.77 -15.02 11.77
CA THR A 248 -4.70 -14.04 10.68
C THR A 248 -3.93 -12.78 11.06
N TYR A 249 -3.70 -12.55 12.36
CA TYR A 249 -2.91 -11.43 12.91
C TYR A 249 -1.48 -11.83 13.29
N GLY A 250 -1.11 -13.09 13.09
CA GLY A 250 0.23 -13.59 13.39
C GLY A 250 1.26 -13.21 12.33
N SER A 251 2.43 -13.83 12.43
CA SER A 251 3.48 -13.67 11.42
C SER A 251 3.19 -14.50 10.17
N HIS A 252 3.43 -13.90 9.00
CA HIS A 252 3.18 -14.48 7.69
C HIS A 252 4.45 -14.50 6.86
N PHE A 253 4.67 -15.60 6.15
CA PHE A 253 5.70 -15.69 5.12
C PHE A 253 5.01 -15.88 3.77
N THR A 254 5.15 -14.93 2.87
CA THR A 254 4.44 -14.93 1.59
C THR A 254 5.40 -15.04 0.40
N ALA A 255 4.92 -15.69 -0.65
CA ALA A 255 5.54 -15.72 -1.96
C ALA A 255 4.51 -15.27 -3.00
N ALA A 256 4.89 -14.36 -3.90
CA ALA A 256 4.02 -13.85 -4.94
C ALA A 256 4.74 -13.78 -6.29
N ILE A 257 4.06 -14.17 -7.36
CA ILE A 257 4.48 -13.93 -8.74
C ILE A 257 3.58 -12.84 -9.31
N LYS A 258 4.18 -11.77 -9.79
CA LYS A 258 3.51 -10.61 -10.38
C LYS A 258 3.88 -10.47 -11.85
N ALA A 259 2.87 -10.24 -12.69
CA ALA A 259 3.02 -9.83 -14.08
C ALA A 259 2.47 -8.41 -14.26
N ALA A 260 3.22 -7.53 -14.95
CA ALA A 260 2.86 -6.13 -15.21
C ALA A 260 3.07 -5.78 -16.69
N PHE A 261 2.11 -5.01 -17.25
CA PHE A 261 2.05 -4.65 -18.68
C PHE A 261 1.69 -3.19 -18.86
#